data_bef9254ec97d7af08751d71b2dd3c5c7
#
_entry.id   bef9254ec97d7af08751d71b2dd3c5c7
#
_cell.length_a   1.000
_cell.length_b   1.000
_cell.length_c   1.000
_cell.angle_alpha   90.00
_cell.angle_beta   90.00
_cell.angle_gamma   90.00
#
_symmetry.space_group_name_H-M   'P 1'
#
loop_
_entity.id
_entity.type
_entity.pdbx_description
1 polymer ?
#
loop_
_entity_poly.entity_id
_entity_poly.type
_entity_poly.pdbx_seq_one_letter_code
_entity_poly.pdbx_strand_id
1 'polypeptide(L)'
;MKKILEILQRKELPSIEQIELAVFKFKEIMLGLNNIISLQTPIQLVGDVHGQFNDLLHVFKLYDSPQNSSYLFMGDYVDRGYYSIHVMLTLMIYKILYPSHVHLIRGNHESRTISSTYGFYAECQAKYPNSQIWTWFMDAFDCLPLGAEITGGNKRLFVVHGGLSPQMQELDQLRLIDRFKEIPQDGNFR
;
A
#
# COMPACT_ATOMS: atom_id res chain seq x y z
N MET A 1 11.53 12.79 5.22
CA MET A 1 10.22 12.50 4.62
C MET A 1 9.62 13.69 3.84
N LYS A 2 9.37 14.87 4.43
CA LYS A 2 8.76 16.02 3.71
C LYS A 2 9.52 16.41 2.44
N LYS A 3 10.87 16.49 2.48
CA LYS A 3 11.70 16.79 1.29
C LYS A 3 11.53 15.77 0.16
N ILE A 4 11.39 14.48 0.50
CA ILE A 4 11.16 13.42 -0.51
C ILE A 4 9.76 13.61 -1.15
N LEU A 5 8.76 13.96 -0.36
CA LEU A 5 7.41 14.23 -0.88
C LEU A 5 7.41 15.41 -1.88
N GLU A 6 8.18 16.47 -1.60
CA GLU A 6 8.34 17.61 -2.51
C GLU A 6 9.01 17.21 -3.84
N ILE A 7 10.01 16.32 -3.80
CA ILE A 7 10.66 15.74 -5.00
C ILE A 7 9.61 14.98 -5.83
N LEU A 8 8.86 14.08 -5.18
CA LEU A 8 7.84 13.28 -5.85
C LEU A 8 6.73 14.14 -6.48
N GLN A 9 6.28 15.20 -5.81
CA GLN A 9 5.26 16.13 -6.33
C GLN A 9 5.71 16.85 -7.61
N ARG A 10 7.02 17.08 -7.77
CA ARG A 10 7.62 17.60 -9.01
C ARG A 10 7.84 16.52 -10.06
N LYS A 11 7.45 15.26 -9.79
CA LYS A 11 7.71 14.08 -10.62
C LYS A 11 9.20 13.80 -10.85
N GLU A 12 10.03 14.26 -9.94
CA GLU A 12 11.46 13.95 -9.90
C GLU A 12 11.67 12.63 -9.15
N LEU A 13 12.82 12.00 -9.35
CA LEU A 13 13.19 10.74 -8.71
C LEU A 13 14.02 11.01 -7.46
N PRO A 14 13.62 10.48 -6.28
CA PRO A 14 14.44 10.51 -5.07
C PRO A 14 15.74 9.71 -5.25
N SER A 15 16.76 9.98 -4.43
CA SER A 15 17.95 9.12 -4.43
C SER A 15 17.67 7.72 -3.87
N ILE A 16 18.54 6.75 -4.18
CA ILE A 16 18.40 5.37 -3.69
C ILE A 16 18.36 5.33 -2.15
N GLU A 17 19.21 6.11 -1.49
CA GLU A 17 19.26 6.20 -0.02
C GLU A 17 17.97 6.80 0.57
N GLN A 18 17.34 7.73 -0.15
CA GLN A 18 16.06 8.30 0.26
C GLN A 18 14.93 7.27 0.14
N ILE A 19 14.95 6.44 -0.89
CA ILE A 19 14.00 5.34 -1.07
C ILE A 19 14.19 4.29 0.04
N GLU A 20 15.43 3.86 0.25
CA GLU A 20 15.78 2.89 1.29
C GLU A 20 15.29 3.34 2.67
N LEU A 21 15.58 4.59 3.03
CA LEU A 21 15.14 5.17 4.30
C LEU A 21 13.60 5.21 4.43
N ALA A 22 12.89 5.54 3.35
CA ALA A 22 11.43 5.58 3.35
C ALA A 22 10.83 4.18 3.51
N VAL A 23 11.33 3.21 2.75
CA VAL A 23 10.89 1.81 2.81
C VAL A 23 11.16 1.22 4.18
N PHE A 24 12.35 1.43 4.75
CA PHE A 24 12.71 0.92 6.07
C PHE A 24 11.76 1.44 7.16
N LYS A 25 11.56 2.77 7.21
CA LYS A 25 10.64 3.39 8.19
C LYS A 25 9.19 2.95 8.03
N PHE A 26 8.76 2.75 6.79
CA PHE A 26 7.43 2.22 6.50
C PHE A 26 7.29 0.79 7.02
N LYS A 27 8.26 -0.08 6.75
CA LYS A 27 8.27 -1.47 7.25
C LYS A 27 8.17 -1.53 8.77
N GLU A 28 8.93 -0.70 9.50
CA GLU A 28 8.86 -0.64 10.97
C GLU A 28 7.43 -0.39 11.47
N ILE A 29 6.70 0.53 10.83
CA ILE A 29 5.30 0.82 11.19
C ILE A 29 4.40 -0.36 10.84
N MET A 30 4.55 -0.93 9.65
CA MET A 30 3.66 -1.98 9.15
C MET A 30 3.83 -3.30 9.89
N LEU A 31 5.04 -3.63 10.35
CA LEU A 31 5.32 -4.82 11.16
C LEU A 31 4.53 -4.83 12.49
N GLY A 32 4.25 -3.66 13.06
CA GLY A 32 3.46 -3.52 14.28
C GLY A 32 1.95 -3.65 14.09
N LEU A 33 1.45 -3.78 12.85
CA LEU A 33 0.02 -3.87 12.57
C LEU A 33 -0.47 -5.32 12.49
N ASN A 34 -1.72 -5.54 12.90
CA ASN A 34 -2.41 -6.81 12.72
C ASN A 34 -2.79 -7.03 11.25
N ASN A 35 -3.11 -8.28 10.88
CA ASN A 35 -3.61 -8.62 9.55
C ASN A 35 -4.92 -7.91 9.20
N ILE A 36 -5.79 -7.70 10.19
CA ILE A 36 -6.99 -6.89 10.06
C ILE A 36 -6.81 -5.67 10.96
N ILE A 37 -6.80 -4.48 10.36
CA ILE A 37 -6.70 -3.23 11.08
C ILE A 37 -8.08 -2.70 11.46
N SER A 38 -8.21 -2.12 12.65
CA SER A 38 -9.49 -1.54 13.13
C SER A 38 -9.47 -0.03 12.90
N LEU A 39 -10.48 0.47 12.19
CA LEU A 39 -10.59 1.86 11.77
C LEU A 39 -11.97 2.43 12.17
N GLN A 40 -12.08 3.76 12.15
CA GLN A 40 -13.32 4.46 12.45
C GLN A 40 -13.66 5.48 11.36
N THR A 41 -14.97 5.71 11.17
CA THR A 41 -15.45 6.81 10.31
C THR A 41 -15.24 8.17 11.02
N PRO A 42 -15.07 9.29 10.27
CA PRO A 42 -15.06 9.38 8.80
C PRO A 42 -13.73 8.91 8.20
N ILE A 43 -13.79 8.16 7.10
CA ILE A 43 -12.62 7.67 6.36
C ILE A 43 -12.93 7.57 4.87
N GLN A 44 -11.99 7.98 4.02
CA GLN A 44 -12.08 7.86 2.57
C GLN A 44 -11.57 6.47 2.14
N LEU A 45 -12.34 5.75 1.33
CA LEU A 45 -11.95 4.48 0.74
C LEU A 45 -11.45 4.73 -0.69
N VAL A 46 -10.23 4.31 -0.97
CA VAL A 46 -9.60 4.47 -2.28
C VAL A 46 -9.24 3.09 -2.82
N GLY A 47 -9.76 2.74 -3.99
CA GLY A 47 -9.45 1.50 -4.70
C GLY A 47 -8.10 1.54 -5.40
N ASP A 48 -8.01 0.78 -6.49
CA ASP A 48 -6.80 0.61 -7.29
C ASP A 48 -6.25 1.95 -7.79
N VAL A 49 -4.94 2.09 -7.72
CA VAL A 49 -4.21 3.29 -8.19
C VAL A 49 -3.30 2.99 -9.38
N HIS A 50 -2.71 1.81 -9.42
CA HIS A 50 -1.92 1.28 -10.54
C HIS A 50 -0.97 2.31 -11.18
N GLY A 51 -0.11 2.95 -10.38
CA GLY A 51 0.87 3.91 -10.88
C GLY A 51 0.28 5.21 -11.46
N GLN A 52 -1.01 5.48 -11.28
CA GLN A 52 -1.69 6.70 -11.76
C GLN A 52 -1.48 7.85 -10.76
N PHE A 53 -0.26 8.38 -10.73
CA PHE A 53 0.17 9.36 -9.74
C PHE A 53 -0.63 10.67 -9.77
N ASN A 54 -1.02 11.14 -10.96
CA ASN A 54 -1.85 12.35 -11.08
C ASN A 54 -3.23 12.18 -10.45
N ASP A 55 -3.81 10.99 -10.62
CA ASP A 55 -5.13 10.67 -10.07
C ASP A 55 -5.06 10.57 -8.55
N LEU A 56 -3.99 9.98 -8.00
CA LEU A 56 -3.74 10.00 -6.56
C LEU A 56 -3.65 11.43 -6.01
N LEU A 57 -2.90 12.32 -6.67
CA LEU A 57 -2.82 13.72 -6.26
C LEU A 57 -4.17 14.43 -6.39
N HIS A 58 -4.99 14.05 -7.36
CA HIS A 58 -6.35 14.58 -7.53
C HIS A 58 -7.29 14.13 -6.40
N VAL A 59 -7.20 12.87 -5.97
CA VAL A 59 -7.93 12.36 -4.79
C VAL A 59 -7.65 13.24 -3.55
N PHE A 60 -6.39 13.55 -3.28
CA PHE A 60 -6.03 14.43 -2.15
C PHE A 60 -6.53 15.87 -2.30
N LYS A 61 -6.74 16.36 -3.51
CA LYS A 61 -7.35 17.67 -3.74
C LYS A 61 -8.86 17.67 -3.52
N LEU A 62 -9.52 16.54 -3.84
CA LEU A 62 -10.98 16.40 -3.70
C LEU A 62 -11.42 16.20 -2.25
N TYR A 63 -10.67 15.43 -1.49
CA TYR A 63 -11.05 14.95 -0.15
C TYR A 63 -10.14 15.42 0.98
N ASP A 64 -9.34 16.46 0.70
CA ASP A 64 -8.34 17.04 1.58
C ASP A 64 -7.07 16.18 1.74
N SER A 65 -6.03 16.81 2.25
CA SER A 65 -4.71 16.20 2.47
C SER A 65 -4.78 15.11 3.55
N PRO A 66 -3.93 14.07 3.46
CA PRO A 66 -3.77 13.07 4.54
C PRO A 66 -3.38 13.64 5.91
N GLN A 67 -3.01 14.90 5.98
CA GLN A 67 -2.81 15.62 7.24
C GLN A 67 -4.13 15.84 7.99
N ASN A 68 -5.23 16.06 7.26
CA ASN A 68 -6.51 16.49 7.81
C ASN A 68 -7.61 15.43 7.65
N SER A 69 -7.45 14.51 6.72
CA SER A 69 -8.45 13.48 6.40
C SER A 69 -7.87 12.08 6.50
N SER A 70 -8.70 11.13 6.92
CA SER A 70 -8.31 9.73 7.00
C SER A 70 -8.61 8.97 5.71
N TYR A 71 -7.70 8.08 5.32
CA TYR A 71 -7.75 7.29 4.09
C TYR A 71 -7.45 5.82 4.37
N LEU A 72 -8.21 4.95 3.73
CA LEU A 72 -7.87 3.55 3.55
C LEU A 72 -7.68 3.29 2.06
N PHE A 73 -6.45 2.97 1.66
CA PHE A 73 -6.09 2.51 0.34
C PHE A 73 -6.19 0.99 0.29
N MET A 74 -6.95 0.47 -0.67
CA MET A 74 -7.39 -0.93 -0.67
C MET A 74 -6.49 -1.88 -1.48
N GLY A 75 -5.27 -1.47 -1.83
CA GLY A 75 -4.33 -2.28 -2.60
C GLY A 75 -4.20 -1.84 -4.06
N ASP A 76 -3.39 -2.57 -4.80
CA ASP A 76 -3.09 -2.36 -6.22
C ASP A 76 -2.54 -0.95 -6.51
N TYR A 77 -1.43 -0.63 -5.84
CA TYR A 77 -0.73 0.65 -5.97
C TYR A 77 0.15 0.73 -7.19
N VAL A 78 0.69 -0.42 -7.59
CA VAL A 78 1.74 -0.58 -8.60
C VAL A 78 1.22 -1.25 -9.86
N ASP A 79 2.10 -1.34 -10.87
CA ASP A 79 1.84 -1.91 -12.20
C ASP A 79 0.97 -1.03 -13.11
N ARG A 80 0.94 -1.36 -14.40
CA ARG A 80 0.14 -0.75 -15.48
C ARG A 80 0.49 0.70 -15.77
N GLY A 81 0.51 1.57 -14.78
CA GLY A 81 0.87 2.99 -14.94
C GLY A 81 2.38 3.23 -14.90
N TYR A 82 2.80 4.44 -15.27
CA TYR A 82 4.22 4.81 -15.42
C TYR A 82 4.86 5.39 -14.14
N TYR A 83 4.10 5.54 -13.06
CA TYR A 83 4.54 6.23 -11.84
C TYR A 83 4.29 5.39 -10.58
N SER A 84 4.46 4.05 -10.67
CA SER A 84 4.26 3.15 -9.52
C SER A 84 5.18 3.48 -8.36
N ILE A 85 6.46 3.81 -8.64
CA ILE A 85 7.42 4.25 -7.62
C ILE A 85 6.93 5.52 -6.92
N HIS A 86 6.43 6.51 -7.67
CA HIS A 86 5.92 7.76 -7.10
C HIS A 86 4.68 7.53 -6.24
N VAL A 87 3.74 6.72 -6.73
CA VAL A 87 2.52 6.35 -5.98
C VAL A 87 2.92 5.70 -4.66
N MET A 88 3.69 4.60 -4.73
CA MET A 88 4.00 3.83 -3.54
C MET A 88 4.82 4.63 -2.52
N LEU A 89 5.86 5.33 -2.95
CA LEU A 89 6.64 6.19 -2.05
C LEU A 89 5.80 7.31 -1.43
N THR A 90 4.89 7.92 -2.19
CA THR A 90 4.00 8.96 -1.66
C THR A 90 3.12 8.39 -0.54
N LEU A 91 2.51 7.22 -0.76
CA LEU A 91 1.67 6.55 0.24
C LEU A 91 2.50 6.13 1.47
N MET A 92 3.69 5.56 1.27
CA MET A 92 4.62 5.21 2.36
C MET A 92 4.97 6.45 3.20
N ILE A 93 5.33 7.56 2.55
CA ILE A 93 5.70 8.79 3.25
C ILE A 93 4.52 9.38 4.01
N TYR A 94 3.33 9.38 3.43
CA TYR A 94 2.14 9.83 4.14
C TYR A 94 1.81 8.91 5.32
N LYS A 95 1.98 7.59 5.19
CA LYS A 95 1.84 6.65 6.32
C LYS A 95 2.85 6.95 7.43
N ILE A 96 4.09 7.27 7.10
CA ILE A 96 5.13 7.64 8.07
C ILE A 96 4.80 8.96 8.78
N LEU A 97 4.32 9.96 8.03
CA LEU A 97 4.04 11.29 8.57
C LEU A 97 2.72 11.35 9.34
N TYR A 98 1.73 10.58 8.91
CA TYR A 98 0.36 10.60 9.44
C TYR A 98 -0.16 9.16 9.66
N PRO A 99 0.47 8.40 10.60
CA PRO A 99 0.20 6.97 10.77
C PRO A 99 -1.24 6.65 11.21
N SER A 100 -1.93 7.58 11.84
CA SER A 100 -3.34 7.46 12.24
C SER A 100 -4.33 7.85 11.14
N HIS A 101 -3.88 8.50 10.07
CA HIS A 101 -4.75 8.96 8.98
C HIS A 101 -4.58 8.15 7.70
N VAL A 102 -3.41 7.57 7.45
CA VAL A 102 -3.16 6.80 6.23
C VAL A 102 -3.06 5.33 6.55
N HIS A 103 -3.94 4.55 5.93
CA HIS A 103 -4.00 3.11 6.08
C HIS A 103 -3.91 2.45 4.71
N LEU A 104 -3.17 1.34 4.65
CA LEU A 104 -2.95 0.58 3.43
C LEU A 104 -3.19 -0.90 3.72
N ILE A 105 -3.87 -1.59 2.81
CA ILE A 105 -3.98 -3.05 2.80
C ILE A 105 -3.36 -3.61 1.53
N ARG A 106 -3.05 -4.90 1.50
CA ARG A 106 -2.35 -5.56 0.41
C ARG A 106 -3.31 -5.92 -0.72
N GLY A 107 -3.00 -5.52 -1.95
CA GLY A 107 -3.62 -6.02 -3.17
C GLY A 107 -2.82 -7.18 -3.77
N ASN A 108 -3.34 -7.80 -4.83
CA ASN A 108 -2.64 -8.90 -5.51
C ASN A 108 -1.43 -8.41 -6.33
N HIS A 109 -1.42 -7.15 -6.75
CA HIS A 109 -0.25 -6.56 -7.42
C HIS A 109 0.91 -6.27 -6.45
N GLU A 110 0.67 -6.24 -5.15
CA GLU A 110 1.71 -6.15 -4.13
C GLU A 110 2.36 -7.52 -3.87
N SER A 111 2.83 -8.17 -4.94
CA SER A 111 3.45 -9.50 -4.95
C SER A 111 4.60 -9.56 -5.96
N ARG A 112 5.53 -10.49 -5.76
CA ARG A 112 6.68 -10.69 -6.66
C ARG A 112 6.23 -11.19 -8.01
N THR A 113 5.32 -12.15 -8.02
CA THR A 113 4.82 -12.79 -9.25
C THR A 113 4.12 -11.79 -10.16
N ILE A 114 3.19 -11.00 -9.64
CA ILE A 114 2.41 -10.06 -10.43
C ILE A 114 3.26 -8.84 -10.82
N SER A 115 3.93 -8.21 -9.86
CA SER A 115 4.69 -6.98 -10.11
C SER A 115 5.92 -7.17 -11.01
N SER A 116 6.43 -8.40 -11.14
CA SER A 116 7.50 -8.72 -12.11
C SER A 116 7.01 -8.75 -13.56
N THR A 117 5.70 -8.93 -13.77
CA THR A 117 5.11 -9.14 -15.10
C THR A 117 4.38 -7.89 -15.61
N TYR A 118 3.70 -7.14 -14.74
CA TYR A 118 2.77 -6.10 -15.15
C TYR A 118 3.34 -4.67 -15.14
N GLY A 119 4.67 -4.51 -14.94
CA GLY A 119 5.36 -3.27 -15.24
C GLY A 119 6.19 -2.67 -14.10
N PHE A 120 5.89 -2.94 -12.83
CA PHE A 120 6.58 -2.31 -11.71
C PHE A 120 8.07 -2.68 -11.63
N TYR A 121 8.42 -3.95 -11.85
CA TYR A 121 9.83 -4.38 -11.94
C TYR A 121 10.55 -3.65 -13.06
N ALA A 122 9.94 -3.58 -14.25
CA ALA A 122 10.52 -2.89 -15.41
C ALA A 122 10.70 -1.38 -15.13
N GLU A 123 9.72 -0.75 -14.46
CA GLU A 123 9.84 0.65 -14.02
C GLU A 123 11.03 0.85 -13.07
N CYS A 124 11.19 -0.05 -12.08
CA CYS A 124 12.31 0.01 -11.14
C CYS A 124 13.66 -0.12 -11.85
N GLN A 125 13.80 -1.06 -12.78
CA GLN A 125 15.04 -1.26 -13.54
C GLN A 125 15.34 -0.10 -14.49
N ALA A 126 14.33 0.48 -15.13
CA ALA A 126 14.52 1.60 -16.03
C ALA A 126 14.93 2.89 -15.29
N LYS A 127 14.32 3.16 -14.13
CA LYS A 127 14.58 4.38 -13.35
C LYS A 127 15.80 4.28 -12.44
N TYR A 128 16.11 3.08 -11.97
CA TYR A 128 17.22 2.79 -11.05
C TYR A 128 17.95 1.51 -11.45
N PRO A 129 18.74 1.53 -12.53
CA PRO A 129 19.46 0.38 -13.04
C PRO A 129 20.36 -0.26 -11.98
N ASN A 130 20.41 -1.59 -11.94
CA ASN A 130 21.26 -2.37 -11.02
C ASN A 130 21.02 -2.11 -9.53
N SER A 131 19.87 -1.54 -9.16
CA SER A 131 19.50 -1.31 -7.76
C SER A 131 18.63 -2.43 -7.19
N GLN A 132 18.54 -2.49 -5.87
CA GLN A 132 17.70 -3.43 -5.15
C GLN A 132 16.33 -2.84 -4.76
N ILE A 133 15.94 -1.69 -5.33
CA ILE A 133 14.73 -0.98 -4.89
C ILE A 133 13.46 -1.82 -5.04
N TRP A 134 13.34 -2.60 -6.12
CA TRP A 134 12.20 -3.51 -6.29
C TRP A 134 12.12 -4.54 -5.17
N THR A 135 13.24 -5.14 -4.79
CA THR A 135 13.29 -6.10 -3.67
C THR A 135 12.87 -5.44 -2.36
N TRP A 136 13.32 -4.21 -2.10
CA TRP A 136 12.91 -3.47 -0.90
C TRP A 136 11.40 -3.19 -0.87
N PHE A 137 10.81 -2.86 -2.03
CA PHE A 137 9.36 -2.73 -2.13
C PHE A 137 8.64 -4.05 -1.87
N MET A 138 9.14 -5.18 -2.42
CA MET A 138 8.56 -6.50 -2.15
C MET A 138 8.56 -6.84 -0.67
N ASP A 139 9.67 -6.61 0.01
CA ASP A 139 9.77 -6.79 1.46
C ASP A 139 8.80 -5.89 2.25
N ALA A 140 8.52 -4.69 1.75
CA ALA A 140 7.54 -3.80 2.36
C ALA A 140 6.10 -4.26 2.09
N PHE A 141 5.83 -4.81 0.90
CA PHE A 141 4.53 -5.36 0.53
C PHE A 141 4.15 -6.57 1.38
N ASP A 142 5.11 -7.42 1.72
CA ASP A 142 4.89 -8.54 2.64
C ASP A 142 4.42 -8.09 4.04
N CYS A 143 4.70 -6.86 4.43
CA CYS A 143 4.29 -6.30 5.71
C CYS A 143 2.88 -5.67 5.70
N LEU A 144 2.24 -5.52 4.52
CA LEU A 144 0.92 -4.90 4.40
C LEU A 144 -0.17 -5.77 5.06
N PRO A 145 -1.09 -5.18 5.86
CA PRO A 145 -2.28 -5.83 6.35
C PRO A 145 -3.16 -6.40 5.22
N LEU A 146 -3.98 -7.38 5.53
CA LEU A 146 -4.82 -8.08 4.56
C LEU A 146 -6.23 -7.49 4.45
N GLY A 147 -6.69 -6.78 5.47
CA GLY A 147 -8.01 -6.17 5.48
C GLY A 147 -8.18 -5.16 6.60
N ALA A 148 -9.36 -4.57 6.64
CA ALA A 148 -9.75 -3.60 7.66
C ALA A 148 -11.19 -3.83 8.13
N GLU A 149 -11.43 -3.62 9.42
CA GLU A 149 -12.76 -3.43 9.99
C GLU A 149 -12.98 -1.95 10.26
N ILE A 150 -14.01 -1.38 9.65
CA ILE A 150 -14.38 0.03 9.83
C ILE A 150 -15.65 0.09 10.66
N THR A 151 -15.63 0.85 11.75
CA THR A 151 -16.80 1.09 12.60
C THR A 151 -17.29 2.51 12.47
N GLY A 152 -18.62 2.67 12.42
CA GLY A 152 -19.25 3.98 12.36
C GLY A 152 -20.70 3.94 12.83
N GLY A 153 -21.00 4.63 13.91
CA GLY A 153 -22.29 4.49 14.57
C GLY A 153 -22.54 3.04 15.00
N ASN A 154 -23.69 2.49 14.59
CA ASN A 154 -24.07 1.09 14.89
C ASN A 154 -23.70 0.11 13.74
N LYS A 155 -22.87 0.53 12.78
CA LYS A 155 -22.50 -0.29 11.62
C LYS A 155 -21.04 -0.68 11.67
N ARG A 156 -20.75 -1.89 11.17
CA ARG A 156 -19.39 -2.37 10.88
C ARG A 156 -19.30 -2.77 9.42
N LEU A 157 -18.20 -2.41 8.80
CA LEU A 157 -17.87 -2.74 7.42
C LEU A 157 -16.55 -3.49 7.44
N PHE A 158 -16.50 -4.66 6.81
CA PHE A 158 -15.25 -5.37 6.55
C PHE A 158 -14.77 -5.05 5.13
N VAL A 159 -13.49 -4.72 4.99
CA VAL A 159 -12.88 -4.30 3.72
C VAL A 159 -11.67 -5.18 3.44
N VAL A 160 -11.64 -5.72 2.22
CA VAL A 160 -10.51 -6.44 1.63
C VAL A 160 -10.32 -5.96 0.21
N HIS A 161 -9.17 -6.26 -0.40
CA HIS A 161 -8.89 -5.84 -1.78
C HIS A 161 -9.75 -6.58 -2.80
N GLY A 162 -9.65 -7.90 -2.87
CA GLY A 162 -10.32 -8.71 -3.91
C GLY A 162 -11.65 -9.27 -3.47
N GLY A 163 -11.67 -10.08 -2.43
CA GLY A 163 -12.86 -10.78 -1.96
C GLY A 163 -12.55 -11.80 -0.87
N LEU A 164 -13.53 -12.62 -0.57
CA LEU A 164 -13.41 -13.67 0.44
C LEU A 164 -13.25 -15.04 -0.23
N SER A 165 -12.31 -15.85 0.27
CA SER A 165 -12.18 -17.24 -0.15
C SER A 165 -13.42 -18.04 0.28
N PRO A 166 -13.93 -18.96 -0.57
CA PRO A 166 -14.99 -19.90 -0.18
C PRO A 166 -14.61 -20.80 1.02
N GLN A 167 -13.30 -20.95 1.28
CA GLN A 167 -12.79 -21.75 2.40
C GLN A 167 -12.78 -20.97 3.72
N MET A 168 -12.94 -19.65 3.67
CA MET A 168 -12.94 -18.79 4.84
C MET A 168 -14.34 -18.70 5.44
N GLN A 169 -14.51 -19.25 6.63
CA GLN A 169 -15.78 -19.26 7.35
C GLN A 169 -15.87 -18.14 8.40
N GLU A 170 -14.73 -17.72 8.94
CA GLU A 170 -14.67 -16.73 10.02
C GLU A 170 -13.51 -15.75 9.79
N LEU A 171 -13.70 -14.48 10.19
CA LEU A 171 -12.66 -13.43 10.07
C LEU A 171 -11.41 -13.75 10.90
N ASP A 172 -11.54 -14.49 11.96
CA ASP A 172 -10.41 -14.88 12.80
C ASP A 172 -9.41 -15.77 12.07
N GLN A 173 -9.83 -16.48 11.04
CA GLN A 173 -8.90 -17.22 10.16
C GLN A 173 -7.92 -16.28 9.43
N LEU A 174 -8.37 -15.08 9.02
CA LEU A 174 -7.47 -14.06 8.44
C LEU A 174 -6.45 -13.52 9.45
N ARG A 175 -6.83 -13.44 10.73
CA ARG A 175 -5.93 -12.96 11.80
C ARG A 175 -4.74 -13.89 12.01
N LEU A 176 -4.91 -15.19 11.71
CA LEU A 176 -3.90 -16.24 11.90
C LEU A 176 -3.00 -16.44 10.68
N ILE A 177 -3.29 -15.82 9.55
CA ILE A 177 -2.47 -15.95 8.34
C ILE A 177 -1.08 -15.34 8.60
N ASP A 178 -0.03 -16.07 8.24
CA ASP A 178 1.30 -15.51 8.08
C ASP A 178 1.35 -14.71 6.77
N ARG A 179 1.30 -13.36 6.88
CA ARG A 179 1.32 -12.46 5.73
C ARG A 179 2.72 -12.10 5.25
N PHE A 180 3.75 -12.41 6.04
CA PHE A 180 5.14 -12.01 5.76
C PHE A 180 5.79 -12.90 4.70
N LYS A 181 5.09 -13.11 3.59
CA LYS A 181 5.52 -13.99 2.50
C LYS A 181 4.85 -13.62 1.18
N GLU A 182 5.31 -14.26 0.11
CA GLU A 182 4.65 -14.20 -1.20
C GLU A 182 3.21 -14.71 -1.12
N ILE A 183 2.32 -14.11 -1.91
CA ILE A 183 0.93 -14.54 -2.02
C ILE A 183 0.93 -15.94 -2.69
N PRO A 184 0.41 -16.97 -2.03
CA PRO A 184 0.35 -18.30 -2.62
C PRO A 184 -0.65 -18.35 -3.79
N GLN A 185 -0.42 -19.27 -4.74
CA GLN A 185 -1.32 -19.45 -5.87
C GLN A 185 -2.67 -20.06 -5.48
N ASP A 186 -2.70 -20.82 -4.39
CA ASP A 186 -3.88 -21.49 -3.85
C ASP A 186 -4.06 -21.20 -2.36
N GLY A 187 -5.32 -21.27 -1.85
CA GLY A 187 -5.65 -21.17 -0.43
C GLY A 187 -6.41 -19.89 -0.06
N ASN A 188 -6.53 -19.66 1.26
CA ASN A 188 -7.33 -18.56 1.84
C ASN A 188 -6.71 -17.15 1.68
N PHE A 189 -5.51 -17.08 1.11
CA PHE A 189 -4.73 -15.84 0.99
C PHE A 189 -4.70 -15.30 -0.45
N ARG A 190 -5.51 -15.87 -1.35
CA ARG A 190 -5.55 -15.48 -2.75
C ARG A 190 -6.54 -14.35 -2.99
#